data_3e19f71fd26f66c9f180aeb9e98156fd
#
_entry.id   3e19f71fd26f66c9f180aeb9e98156fd
#
_cell.length_a   1.000
_cell.length_b   1.000
_cell.length_c   1.000
_cell.angle_alpha   90.00
_cell.angle_beta   90.00
_cell.angle_gamma   90.00
#
_symmetry.space_group_name_H-M   'P 1'
#
loop_
_entity.id
_entity.type
_entity.pdbx_description
1 polymer ?
#
loop_
_entity_poly.entity_id
_entity_poly.type
_entity_poly.pdbx_seq_one_letter_code
_entity_poly.pdbx_strand_id
1 'polypeptide(L)'
;MKRKSFRLAPGAACLLAGIGWHAAAIAGAEPATVYFASADGKTRLVGYLFAPSTGGPHPAVVMLHGRGGLYSSNVNEGCTLVAKGQASPCNATSLSKRHAAWGAYWDDRGYVALLPDSFGPRGKGHGFGRFTHGDPEREDVNERTVRPLDAEGALDYLRSRTDVVADRIYLQGWSNGASTTLNVMYRQAARPAGGFRAALVFYPGCGPRALISQDYRTAAPVTVLLASDDEEVSPATCHRVLDAASRGNPVTVIDYAGATHGFDDPGAKHQSVAANRAAREDAFRRAAGLFANQK
;
A
#
# COMPACT_ATOMS: atom_id res chain seq x y z
N MET A 1 85.64 11.10 15.83
CA MET A 1 84.28 10.67 16.00
C MET A 1 83.33 11.76 15.54
N LYS A 2 82.74 11.65 14.34
CA LYS A 2 81.83 12.67 13.78
C LYS A 2 80.36 12.16 13.96
N ARG A 3 79.54 12.87 14.77
CA ARG A 3 78.11 12.62 14.91
C ARG A 3 77.41 13.19 13.68
N LYS A 4 76.66 12.33 12.95
CA LYS A 4 75.74 12.74 11.91
C LYS A 4 74.34 13.00 12.59
N SER A 5 73.86 14.22 12.50
CA SER A 5 72.51 14.62 12.86
C SER A 5 71.56 14.30 11.71
N PHE A 6 70.52 13.48 11.99
CA PHE A 6 69.41 13.21 11.09
C PHE A 6 68.33 14.32 11.31
N ARG A 7 67.99 14.98 10.23
CA ARG A 7 66.84 15.91 10.22
C ARG A 7 65.60 15.13 9.77
N LEU A 8 64.55 15.10 10.61
CA LEU A 8 63.24 14.64 10.21
C LEU A 8 62.54 15.74 9.39
N ALA A 9 61.93 15.35 8.26
CA ALA A 9 61.05 16.17 7.44
C ALA A 9 59.65 16.18 8.02
N PRO A 10 58.89 17.30 7.92
CA PRO A 10 57.51 17.37 8.43
C PRO A 10 56.56 16.59 7.51
N GLY A 11 55.77 15.70 8.11
CA GLY A 11 54.75 14.95 7.42
C GLY A 11 53.56 15.86 7.01
N ALA A 12 53.14 15.73 5.77
CA ALA A 12 51.94 16.36 5.24
C ALA A 12 50.69 15.68 5.84
N ALA A 13 49.90 16.44 6.59
CA ALA A 13 48.61 16.02 7.06
C ALA A 13 47.60 16.13 5.90
N CYS A 14 47.14 14.98 5.36
CA CYS A 14 45.99 14.92 4.48
C CYS A 14 44.71 15.17 5.25
N LEU A 15 44.11 16.34 5.08
CA LEU A 15 42.75 16.63 5.49
C LEU A 15 41.78 15.85 4.58
N LEU A 16 41.24 14.75 5.09
CA LEU A 16 40.08 14.08 4.48
C LEU A 16 38.85 14.94 4.75
N ALA A 17 38.41 15.71 3.77
CA ALA A 17 37.13 16.39 3.77
C ALA A 17 36.05 15.31 3.66
N GLY A 18 35.41 14.95 4.76
CA GLY A 18 34.23 14.11 4.79
C GLY A 18 33.08 14.84 4.11
N ILE A 19 32.73 14.43 2.89
CA ILE A 19 31.50 14.86 2.23
C ILE A 19 30.35 14.18 2.98
N GLY A 20 29.81 14.89 3.96
CA GLY A 20 28.57 14.50 4.62
C GLY A 20 27.43 14.58 3.62
N TRP A 21 26.95 13.44 3.17
CA TRP A 21 25.69 13.36 2.45
C TRP A 21 24.58 13.69 3.45
N HIS A 22 24.17 14.94 3.48
CA HIS A 22 22.90 15.31 4.10
C HIS A 22 21.82 14.77 3.18
N ALA A 23 21.23 13.64 3.55
CA ALA A 23 19.96 13.24 2.99
C ALA A 23 18.93 14.30 3.42
N ALA A 24 18.71 15.29 2.57
CA ALA A 24 17.56 16.15 2.69
C ALA A 24 16.34 15.23 2.66
N ALA A 25 15.61 15.14 3.75
CA ALA A 25 14.28 14.56 3.75
C ALA A 25 13.47 15.43 2.79
N ILE A 26 13.28 14.96 1.58
CA ILE A 26 12.32 15.54 0.65
C ILE A 26 10.97 15.27 1.33
N ALA A 27 10.40 16.29 1.97
CA ALA A 27 9.00 16.27 2.33
C ALA A 27 8.25 16.19 1.00
N GLY A 28 7.78 15.00 0.65
CA GLY A 28 6.95 14.81 -0.53
C GLY A 28 5.80 15.79 -0.49
N ALA A 29 5.39 16.32 -1.63
CA ALA A 29 4.25 17.24 -1.70
C ALA A 29 3.04 16.58 -1.04
N GLU A 30 2.26 17.37 -0.30
CA GLU A 30 1.01 16.91 0.28
C GLU A 30 0.09 16.39 -0.83
N PRO A 31 -0.52 15.19 -0.68
CA PRO A 31 -1.37 14.65 -1.72
C PRO A 31 -2.63 15.49 -1.91
N ALA A 32 -3.07 15.64 -3.15
CA ALA A 32 -4.29 16.33 -3.47
C ALA A 32 -5.51 15.54 -2.99
N THR A 33 -6.46 16.21 -2.32
CA THR A 33 -7.74 15.62 -1.97
C THR A 33 -8.65 15.61 -3.20
N VAL A 34 -9.12 14.43 -3.58
CA VAL A 34 -10.01 14.23 -4.74
C VAL A 34 -11.31 13.54 -4.32
N TYR A 35 -12.35 13.67 -5.15
CA TYR A 35 -13.68 13.12 -4.90
C TYR A 35 -14.17 12.39 -6.15
N PHE A 36 -14.61 11.16 -5.99
CA PHE A 36 -15.13 10.34 -7.08
C PHE A 36 -16.23 9.38 -6.58
N ALA A 37 -16.97 8.78 -7.49
CA ALA A 37 -18.03 7.84 -7.14
C ALA A 37 -17.44 6.43 -6.88
N SER A 38 -17.96 5.75 -5.86
CA SER A 38 -17.85 4.28 -5.79
C SER A 38 -18.69 3.66 -6.91
N ALA A 39 -18.29 2.50 -7.42
CA ALA A 39 -19.11 1.74 -8.37
C ALA A 39 -20.41 1.18 -7.74
N ASP A 40 -20.65 1.42 -6.45
CA ASP A 40 -21.93 1.12 -5.80
C ASP A 40 -23.07 2.05 -6.22
N GLY A 41 -22.78 3.13 -6.96
CA GLY A 41 -23.73 4.13 -7.43
C GLY A 41 -24.31 5.06 -6.35
N LYS A 42 -23.86 4.94 -5.10
CA LYS A 42 -24.41 5.69 -3.94
C LYS A 42 -23.37 6.53 -3.23
N THR A 43 -22.16 5.99 -3.04
CA THR A 43 -21.13 6.58 -2.18
C THR A 43 -20.22 7.49 -2.99
N ARG A 44 -20.07 8.75 -2.54
CA ARG A 44 -19.01 9.64 -3.02
C ARG A 44 -17.79 9.48 -2.13
N LEU A 45 -16.75 8.91 -2.67
CA LEU A 45 -15.50 8.65 -1.97
C LEU A 45 -14.64 9.93 -1.88
N VAL A 46 -13.87 10.00 -0.82
CA VAL A 46 -12.69 10.87 -0.69
C VAL A 46 -11.47 10.04 -1.06
N GLY A 47 -10.53 10.61 -1.78
CA GLY A 47 -9.26 9.97 -2.08
C GLY A 47 -8.10 10.97 -1.95
N TYR A 48 -6.92 10.45 -1.70
CA TYR A 48 -5.68 11.22 -1.61
C TYR A 48 -4.78 10.81 -2.77
N LEU A 49 -4.50 11.79 -3.63
CA LEU A 49 -3.80 11.60 -4.89
C LEU A 49 -2.37 12.15 -4.80
N PHE A 50 -1.41 11.28 -4.91
CA PHE A 50 -0.01 11.61 -5.14
C PHE A 50 0.24 11.56 -6.64
N ALA A 51 0.80 12.60 -7.22
CA ALA A 51 0.99 12.68 -8.66
C ALA A 51 2.30 13.38 -9.01
N PRO A 52 3.10 12.79 -9.93
CA PRO A 52 4.34 13.39 -10.38
C PRO A 52 4.13 14.81 -10.91
N SER A 53 5.06 15.70 -10.58
CA SER A 53 5.04 17.09 -11.05
C SER A 53 5.45 17.24 -12.51
N THR A 54 6.03 16.21 -13.11
CA THR A 54 6.51 16.19 -14.50
C THR A 54 5.46 15.59 -15.43
N GLY A 55 5.37 16.12 -16.66
CA GLY A 55 4.34 15.77 -17.62
C GLY A 55 4.15 14.28 -17.87
N GLY A 56 2.88 13.87 -17.92
CA GLY A 56 2.41 12.51 -18.18
C GLY A 56 2.00 12.28 -19.62
N PRO A 57 1.27 11.16 -19.90
CA PRO A 57 0.53 10.35 -18.94
C PRO A 57 1.39 9.31 -18.21
N HIS A 58 1.02 9.01 -16.98
CA HIS A 58 1.72 8.13 -16.05
C HIS A 58 0.96 6.82 -15.79
N PRO A 59 1.63 5.70 -15.51
CA PRO A 59 0.97 4.54 -14.92
C PRO A 59 0.41 4.93 -13.53
N ALA A 60 -0.57 4.16 -13.03
CA ALA A 60 -1.19 4.49 -11.76
C ALA A 60 -1.34 3.29 -10.82
N VAL A 61 -1.45 3.55 -9.53
CA VAL A 61 -1.68 2.55 -8.48
C VAL A 61 -2.83 2.99 -7.59
N VAL A 62 -3.84 2.15 -7.43
CA VAL A 62 -4.84 2.29 -6.37
C VAL A 62 -4.36 1.56 -5.12
N MET A 63 -4.38 2.22 -3.96
CA MET A 63 -3.85 1.70 -2.70
C MET A 63 -4.98 1.55 -1.67
N LEU A 64 -5.28 0.33 -1.22
CA LEU A 64 -6.40 0.02 -0.33
C LEU A 64 -5.93 -0.17 1.12
N HIS A 65 -6.36 0.71 2.01
CA HIS A 65 -6.00 0.69 3.43
C HIS A 65 -6.51 -0.54 4.19
N GLY A 66 -5.86 -0.87 5.30
CA GLY A 66 -6.27 -1.92 6.22
C GLY A 66 -7.49 -1.55 7.07
N ARG A 67 -7.85 -2.43 8.02
CA ARG A 67 -8.99 -2.24 8.94
C ARG A 67 -8.90 -0.98 9.81
N GLY A 68 -7.71 -0.50 10.11
CA GLY A 68 -7.50 0.72 10.91
C GLY A 68 -7.79 2.03 10.18
N GLY A 69 -8.25 1.97 8.92
CA GLY A 69 -8.49 3.17 8.11
C GLY A 69 -7.22 3.76 7.54
N LEU A 70 -7.33 4.99 7.04
CA LEU A 70 -6.26 5.71 6.36
C LEU A 70 -5.37 6.53 7.30
N TYR A 71 -5.92 6.97 8.41
CA TYR A 71 -5.38 8.06 9.19
C TYR A 71 -4.45 7.59 10.30
N SER A 72 -3.61 8.48 10.78
CA SER A 72 -2.74 8.26 11.92
C SER A 72 -3.56 7.95 13.18
N SER A 73 -3.10 7.01 14.00
CA SER A 73 -3.72 6.68 15.29
C SER A 73 -3.80 7.86 16.26
N ASN A 74 -3.03 8.93 16.02
CA ASN A 74 -3.08 10.13 16.86
C ASN A 74 -4.36 10.96 16.64
N VAL A 75 -5.07 10.76 15.52
CA VAL A 75 -6.26 11.56 15.15
C VAL A 75 -7.47 10.70 14.80
N ASN A 76 -7.29 9.40 14.53
CA ASN A 76 -8.32 8.54 13.95
C ASN A 76 -9.57 8.40 14.84
N GLU A 77 -9.46 8.49 16.16
CA GLU A 77 -10.62 8.45 17.07
C GLU A 77 -11.62 9.58 16.79
N GLY A 78 -11.15 10.74 16.32
CA GLY A 78 -11.98 11.86 15.87
C GLY A 78 -12.49 11.75 14.44
N CYS A 79 -12.08 10.72 13.70
CA CYS A 79 -12.41 10.53 12.29
C CYS A 79 -13.71 9.76 12.11
N THR A 80 -14.83 10.34 12.35
CA THR A 80 -16.12 9.70 12.04
C THR A 80 -16.44 9.86 10.56
N LEU A 81 -17.09 10.95 10.19
CA LEU A 81 -17.44 11.28 8.81
C LEU A 81 -16.33 12.08 8.15
N VAL A 82 -15.80 11.58 7.02
CA VAL A 82 -14.87 12.29 6.15
C VAL A 82 -15.47 12.39 4.76
N ALA A 83 -15.99 13.55 4.40
CA ALA A 83 -16.72 13.75 3.16
C ALA A 83 -16.50 15.17 2.61
N LYS A 84 -16.84 15.39 1.34
CA LYS A 84 -16.73 16.70 0.70
C LYS A 84 -17.55 17.73 1.46
N GLY A 85 -16.92 18.82 1.87
CA GLY A 85 -17.58 19.93 2.57
C GLY A 85 -17.79 19.68 4.08
N GLN A 86 -17.32 18.56 4.61
CA GLN A 86 -17.35 18.27 6.05
C GLN A 86 -16.03 18.67 6.71
N ALA A 87 -16.13 19.37 7.84
CA ALA A 87 -14.97 19.59 8.70
C ALA A 87 -14.58 18.27 9.39
N SER A 88 -13.32 17.89 9.30
CA SER A 88 -12.78 16.69 9.93
C SER A 88 -11.32 16.90 10.30
N PRO A 89 -10.84 16.38 11.44
CA PRO A 89 -9.41 16.33 11.73
C PRO A 89 -8.67 15.39 10.76
N CYS A 90 -9.41 14.59 9.99
CA CYS A 90 -8.90 13.58 9.08
C CYS A 90 -8.92 14.06 7.65
N ASN A 91 -7.72 14.26 7.11
CA ASN A 91 -7.45 14.85 5.80
C ASN A 91 -6.07 14.39 5.27
N ALA A 92 -5.60 14.98 4.20
CA ALA A 92 -4.33 14.67 3.55
C ALA A 92 -3.11 14.74 4.50
N THR A 93 -3.10 15.69 5.43
CA THR A 93 -1.96 15.88 6.38
C THR A 93 -1.97 14.90 7.54
N SER A 94 -3.08 14.19 7.77
CA SER A 94 -3.24 13.25 8.87
C SER A 94 -3.15 11.78 8.44
N LEU A 95 -2.76 11.50 7.21
CA LEU A 95 -2.52 10.13 6.74
C LEU A 95 -1.52 9.38 7.63
N SER A 96 -1.70 8.08 7.80
CA SER A 96 -0.73 7.26 8.50
C SER A 96 0.63 7.29 7.79
N LYS A 97 1.72 7.16 8.55
CA LYS A 97 3.08 7.17 8.01
C LYS A 97 3.30 6.12 6.91
N ARG A 98 2.65 4.96 7.02
CA ARG A 98 2.68 3.91 5.98
C ARG A 98 2.10 4.42 4.67
N HIS A 99 0.89 4.95 4.72
CA HIS A 99 0.19 5.38 3.52
C HIS A 99 0.88 6.56 2.83
N ALA A 100 1.35 7.54 3.62
CA ALA A 100 2.15 8.65 3.09
C ALA A 100 3.46 8.16 2.45
N ALA A 101 4.18 7.22 3.11
CA ALA A 101 5.43 6.67 2.58
C ALA A 101 5.24 5.90 1.27
N TRP A 102 4.17 5.10 1.14
CA TRP A 102 3.87 4.38 -0.10
C TRP A 102 3.37 5.31 -1.21
N GLY A 103 2.59 6.35 -0.87
CA GLY A 103 2.18 7.37 -1.84
C GLY A 103 3.39 8.08 -2.44
N ALA A 104 4.29 8.58 -1.58
CA ALA A 104 5.55 9.21 -2.01
C ALA A 104 6.45 8.23 -2.80
N TYR A 105 6.52 6.97 -2.38
CA TYR A 105 7.29 5.94 -3.08
C TYR A 105 6.87 5.76 -4.54
N TRP A 106 5.56 5.76 -4.82
CA TRP A 106 5.04 5.63 -6.17
C TRP A 106 5.18 6.92 -6.98
N ASP A 107 4.95 8.07 -6.36
CA ASP A 107 5.16 9.39 -6.96
C ASP A 107 6.60 9.58 -7.43
N ASP A 108 7.58 9.29 -6.57
CA ASP A 108 9.02 9.33 -6.88
C ASP A 108 9.42 8.40 -8.06
N ARG A 109 8.59 7.42 -8.39
CA ARG A 109 8.79 6.48 -9.51
C ARG A 109 7.96 6.78 -10.74
N GLY A 110 7.33 7.94 -10.77
CA GLY A 110 6.53 8.39 -11.89
C GLY A 110 5.17 7.72 -12.02
N TYR A 111 4.59 7.24 -10.91
CA TYR A 111 3.22 6.71 -10.87
C TYR A 111 2.28 7.71 -10.20
N VAL A 112 1.09 7.84 -10.73
CA VAL A 112 -0.02 8.44 -10.00
C VAL A 112 -0.52 7.42 -8.97
N ALA A 113 -0.47 7.76 -7.67
CA ALA A 113 -0.96 6.88 -6.62
C ALA A 113 -2.23 7.45 -5.99
N LEU A 114 -3.31 6.68 -6.00
CA LEU A 114 -4.60 7.06 -5.43
C LEU A 114 -4.93 6.18 -4.22
N LEU A 115 -5.19 6.82 -3.10
CA LEU A 115 -5.54 6.19 -1.83
C LEU A 115 -7.00 6.52 -1.50
N PRO A 116 -7.99 5.68 -1.89
CA PRO A 116 -9.39 5.88 -1.57
C PRO A 116 -9.69 5.65 -0.10
N ASP A 117 -10.49 6.51 0.51
CA ASP A 117 -11.08 6.30 1.82
C ASP A 117 -12.41 5.56 1.69
N SER A 118 -12.41 4.27 2.00
CA SER A 118 -13.63 3.46 2.00
C SER A 118 -14.46 3.65 3.28
N PHE A 119 -13.87 4.17 4.35
CA PHE A 119 -14.47 4.20 5.68
C PHE A 119 -15.05 5.57 6.03
N GLY A 120 -14.30 6.64 5.85
CA GLY A 120 -14.71 7.98 6.21
C GLY A 120 -16.02 8.44 5.60
N PRO A 121 -16.28 8.26 4.29
CA PRO A 121 -17.57 8.61 3.67
C PRO A 121 -18.78 7.87 4.23
N ARG A 122 -18.55 6.74 4.93
CA ARG A 122 -19.57 5.93 5.58
C ARG A 122 -19.62 6.12 7.10
N GLY A 123 -18.98 7.18 7.61
CA GLY A 123 -18.97 7.49 9.04
C GLY A 123 -18.07 6.60 9.90
N LYS A 124 -17.12 5.86 9.27
CA LYS A 124 -16.24 4.88 9.92
C LYS A 124 -14.75 5.26 9.78
N GLY A 125 -14.43 6.54 9.58
CA GLY A 125 -13.06 7.01 9.34
C GLY A 125 -12.06 6.65 10.44
N HIS A 126 -12.54 6.42 11.67
CA HIS A 126 -11.75 5.93 12.79
C HIS A 126 -11.23 4.48 12.61
N GLY A 127 -11.77 3.74 11.64
CA GLY A 127 -11.41 2.34 11.42
C GLY A 127 -11.94 1.39 12.50
N PHE A 128 -11.36 0.19 12.54
CA PHE A 128 -11.78 -0.88 13.43
C PHE A 128 -10.61 -1.50 14.20
N GLY A 129 -10.88 -1.98 15.41
CA GLY A 129 -9.93 -2.72 16.23
C GLY A 129 -9.59 -4.12 15.66
N ARG A 130 -8.67 -4.82 16.33
CA ARG A 130 -8.33 -6.21 16.02
C ARG A 130 -9.51 -7.13 16.32
N PHE A 131 -9.63 -8.22 15.57
CA PHE A 131 -10.62 -9.30 15.76
C PHE A 131 -12.08 -8.87 15.62
N THR A 132 -12.36 -7.78 14.91
CA THR A 132 -13.71 -7.24 14.71
C THR A 132 -14.40 -7.75 13.42
N HIS A 133 -14.00 -8.88 12.85
CA HIS A 133 -14.61 -9.42 11.61
C HIS A 133 -16.11 -9.77 11.74
N GLY A 134 -16.59 -9.94 12.96
CA GLY A 134 -18.01 -10.20 13.25
C GLY A 134 -18.80 -8.96 13.66
N ASP A 135 -18.18 -7.78 13.65
CA ASP A 135 -18.84 -6.53 14.01
C ASP A 135 -19.84 -6.14 12.92
N PRO A 136 -21.15 -5.99 13.25
CA PRO A 136 -22.16 -5.57 12.28
C PRO A 136 -21.86 -4.22 11.61
N GLU A 137 -21.15 -3.32 12.28
CA GLU A 137 -20.76 -2.04 11.70
C GLU A 137 -19.80 -2.15 10.52
N ARG A 138 -19.17 -3.32 10.32
CA ARG A 138 -18.31 -3.59 9.18
C ARG A 138 -19.06 -3.97 7.91
N GLU A 139 -20.33 -4.26 7.96
CA GLU A 139 -21.10 -4.62 6.76
C GLU A 139 -21.11 -3.50 5.72
N ASP A 140 -21.17 -2.24 6.14
CA ASP A 140 -21.14 -1.06 5.26
C ASP A 140 -19.76 -0.78 4.66
N VAL A 141 -18.72 -1.50 5.12
CA VAL A 141 -17.32 -1.36 4.68
C VAL A 141 -16.67 -2.74 4.45
N ASN A 142 -17.48 -3.71 4.11
CA ASN A 142 -17.10 -5.11 3.95
C ASN A 142 -16.10 -5.31 2.81
N GLU A 143 -15.01 -6.02 3.09
CA GLU A 143 -13.92 -6.31 2.14
C GLU A 143 -14.33 -7.25 0.99
N ARG A 144 -15.46 -7.96 1.13
CA ARG A 144 -15.92 -8.91 0.12
C ARG A 144 -16.86 -8.27 -0.89
N THR A 145 -17.71 -7.35 -0.47
CA THR A 145 -18.85 -6.88 -1.28
C THR A 145 -18.85 -5.37 -1.52
N VAL A 146 -18.48 -4.57 -0.52
CA VAL A 146 -18.55 -3.10 -0.58
C VAL A 146 -17.25 -2.49 -1.10
N ARG A 147 -16.13 -2.77 -0.43
CA ARG A 147 -14.83 -2.18 -0.78
C ARG A 147 -14.31 -2.54 -2.18
N PRO A 148 -14.62 -3.72 -2.77
CA PRO A 148 -14.31 -3.95 -4.18
C PRO A 148 -14.95 -2.93 -5.13
N LEU A 149 -16.16 -2.44 -4.84
CA LEU A 149 -16.82 -1.41 -5.64
C LEU A 149 -16.14 -0.03 -5.48
N ASP A 150 -15.54 0.24 -4.33
CA ASP A 150 -14.73 1.44 -4.13
C ASP A 150 -13.45 1.41 -4.96
N ALA A 151 -12.80 0.24 -5.04
CA ALA A 151 -11.62 0.04 -5.89
C ALA A 151 -11.98 0.13 -7.38
N GLU A 152 -13.11 -0.41 -7.80
CA GLU A 152 -13.64 -0.28 -9.16
C GLU A 152 -13.92 1.20 -9.51
N GLY A 153 -14.55 1.95 -8.59
CA GLY A 153 -14.77 3.41 -8.76
C GLY A 153 -13.46 4.22 -8.82
N ALA A 154 -12.45 3.82 -8.04
CA ALA A 154 -11.11 4.43 -8.11
C ALA A 154 -10.42 4.14 -9.46
N LEU A 155 -10.59 2.94 -10.00
CA LEU A 155 -10.11 2.56 -11.33
C LEU A 155 -10.75 3.44 -12.42
N ASP A 156 -12.07 3.60 -12.39
CA ASP A 156 -12.82 4.42 -13.33
C ASP A 156 -12.42 5.90 -13.24
N TYR A 157 -12.23 6.39 -12.03
CA TYR A 157 -11.72 7.75 -11.80
C TYR A 157 -10.33 7.96 -12.42
N LEU A 158 -9.39 7.04 -12.17
CA LEU A 158 -8.04 7.14 -12.75
C LEU A 158 -8.07 7.06 -14.28
N ARG A 159 -8.92 6.23 -14.86
CA ARG A 159 -9.09 6.14 -16.31
C ARG A 159 -9.65 7.40 -16.95
N SER A 160 -10.46 8.16 -16.24
CA SER A 160 -11.01 9.41 -16.74
C SER A 160 -10.01 10.56 -16.76
N ARG A 161 -8.83 10.38 -16.17
CA ARG A 161 -7.78 11.39 -16.10
C ARG A 161 -6.91 11.39 -17.36
N THR A 162 -6.58 12.56 -17.85
CA THR A 162 -5.71 12.74 -19.04
C THR A 162 -4.22 12.50 -18.75
N ASP A 163 -3.82 12.59 -17.48
CA ASP A 163 -2.45 12.37 -17.01
C ASP A 163 -2.19 10.91 -16.57
N VAL A 164 -3.13 9.98 -16.83
CA VAL A 164 -3.01 8.56 -16.51
C VAL A 164 -3.07 7.70 -17.78
N VAL A 165 -2.17 6.72 -17.86
CA VAL A 165 -2.21 5.67 -18.89
C VAL A 165 -3.29 4.66 -18.51
N ALA A 166 -4.44 4.72 -19.18
CA ALA A 166 -5.69 4.03 -18.80
C ALA A 166 -5.59 2.49 -18.70
N ASP A 167 -4.66 1.87 -19.42
CA ASP A 167 -4.40 0.43 -19.42
C ASP A 167 -3.22 0.01 -18.54
N ARG A 168 -2.60 0.95 -17.80
CA ARG A 168 -1.48 0.73 -16.87
C ARG A 168 -1.84 1.13 -15.44
N ILE A 169 -2.94 0.60 -14.94
CA ILE A 169 -3.42 0.84 -13.58
C ILE A 169 -3.30 -0.45 -12.77
N TYR A 170 -2.68 -0.34 -11.60
CA TYR A 170 -2.33 -1.44 -10.69
C TYR A 170 -3.08 -1.31 -9.38
N LEU A 171 -3.13 -2.41 -8.61
CA LEU A 171 -3.82 -2.44 -7.33
C LEU A 171 -2.87 -2.88 -6.22
N GLN A 172 -2.90 -2.19 -5.09
CA GLN A 172 -2.13 -2.53 -3.90
C GLN A 172 -3.03 -2.50 -2.67
N GLY A 173 -2.84 -3.41 -1.71
CA GLY A 173 -3.64 -3.38 -0.50
C GLY A 173 -2.95 -4.02 0.70
N TRP A 174 -3.36 -3.58 1.90
CA TRP A 174 -2.83 -4.04 3.17
C TRP A 174 -3.91 -4.68 4.05
N SER A 175 -3.65 -5.84 4.63
CA SER A 175 -4.52 -6.51 5.61
C SER A 175 -5.97 -6.66 5.06
N ASN A 176 -6.95 -6.02 5.65
CA ASN A 176 -8.32 -5.96 5.13
C ASN A 176 -8.40 -5.39 3.70
N GLY A 177 -7.59 -4.36 3.37
CA GLY A 177 -7.45 -3.86 2.00
C GLY A 177 -6.78 -4.86 1.06
N ALA A 178 -5.90 -5.71 1.58
CA ALA A 178 -5.30 -6.82 0.83
C ALA A 178 -6.33 -7.90 0.51
N SER A 179 -7.19 -8.25 1.45
CA SER A 179 -8.35 -9.14 1.20
C SER A 179 -9.30 -8.54 0.16
N THR A 180 -9.55 -7.22 0.26
CA THR A 180 -10.30 -6.49 -0.78
C THR A 180 -9.63 -6.60 -2.14
N THR A 181 -8.30 -6.43 -2.21
CA THR A 181 -7.52 -6.57 -3.45
C THR A 181 -7.70 -7.96 -4.07
N LEU A 182 -7.58 -9.02 -3.25
CA LEU A 182 -7.84 -10.39 -3.72
C LEU A 182 -9.27 -10.55 -4.27
N ASN A 183 -10.26 -9.99 -3.58
CA ASN A 183 -11.66 -10.04 -4.03
C ASN A 183 -11.89 -9.27 -5.34
N VAL A 184 -11.26 -8.12 -5.54
CA VAL A 184 -11.28 -7.36 -6.80
C VAL A 184 -10.70 -8.21 -7.93
N MET A 185 -9.52 -8.79 -7.74
CA MET A 185 -8.85 -9.61 -8.76
C MET A 185 -9.64 -10.88 -9.08
N TYR A 186 -10.29 -11.49 -8.09
CA TYR A 186 -11.21 -12.62 -8.30
C TYR A 186 -12.43 -12.22 -9.14
N ARG A 187 -13.07 -11.10 -8.82
CA ARG A 187 -14.22 -10.56 -9.59
C ARG A 187 -13.82 -10.22 -11.03
N GLN A 188 -12.65 -9.63 -11.20
CA GLN A 188 -12.09 -9.28 -12.50
C GLN A 188 -11.82 -10.50 -13.38
N ALA A 189 -11.51 -11.67 -12.82
CA ALA A 189 -11.28 -12.89 -13.58
C ALA A 189 -12.48 -13.28 -14.47
N ALA A 190 -13.69 -12.90 -14.08
CA ALA A 190 -14.90 -13.10 -14.88
C ALA A 190 -15.09 -12.01 -15.96
N ARG A 191 -14.37 -10.88 -15.87
CA ARG A 191 -14.47 -9.75 -16.80
C ARG A 191 -13.07 -9.14 -17.02
N PRO A 192 -12.13 -9.83 -17.67
CA PRO A 192 -10.72 -9.44 -17.69
C PRO A 192 -10.44 -8.15 -18.48
N ALA A 193 -11.31 -7.77 -19.42
CA ALA A 193 -11.12 -6.56 -20.21
C ALA A 193 -11.32 -5.32 -19.33
N GLY A 194 -10.30 -4.46 -19.33
CA GLY A 194 -10.38 -3.18 -18.65
C GLY A 194 -10.27 -3.23 -17.11
N GLY A 195 -9.69 -4.27 -16.51
CA GLY A 195 -9.40 -4.35 -15.09
C GLY A 195 -8.01 -3.82 -14.70
N PHE A 196 -7.62 -4.06 -13.46
CA PHE A 196 -6.25 -3.81 -12.99
C PHE A 196 -5.25 -4.75 -13.68
N ARG A 197 -4.09 -4.23 -14.05
CA ARG A 197 -3.04 -4.98 -14.78
C ARG A 197 -2.32 -6.02 -13.92
N ALA A 198 -2.11 -5.71 -12.66
CA ALA A 198 -1.55 -6.61 -11.66
C ALA A 198 -1.89 -6.09 -10.24
N ALA A 199 -1.67 -6.94 -9.23
CA ALA A 199 -1.86 -6.57 -7.85
C ALA A 199 -0.70 -6.95 -6.94
N LEU A 200 -0.45 -6.13 -5.91
CA LEU A 200 0.48 -6.36 -4.82
C LEU A 200 -0.28 -6.38 -3.49
N VAL A 201 -0.17 -7.48 -2.78
CA VAL A 201 -1.04 -7.83 -1.65
C VAL A 201 -0.20 -8.08 -0.40
N PHE A 202 -0.44 -7.33 0.65
CA PHE A 202 0.33 -7.39 1.90
C PHE A 202 -0.48 -8.06 3.01
N TYR A 203 -0.03 -9.19 3.51
CA TYR A 203 -0.58 -9.92 4.67
C TYR A 203 -2.12 -9.94 4.71
N PRO A 204 -2.79 -10.53 3.68
CA PRO A 204 -4.24 -10.57 3.60
C PRO A 204 -4.86 -11.53 4.61
N GLY A 205 -6.10 -11.30 5.00
CA GLY A 205 -6.97 -12.36 5.48
C GLY A 205 -7.47 -13.21 4.30
N CYS A 206 -7.35 -14.55 4.39
CA CYS A 206 -7.74 -15.46 3.31
C CYS A 206 -8.87 -16.43 3.70
N GLY A 207 -9.43 -16.29 4.89
CA GLY A 207 -10.53 -17.13 5.35
C GLY A 207 -11.87 -16.81 4.66
N PRO A 208 -12.91 -17.63 4.88
CA PRO A 208 -14.22 -17.47 4.23
C PRO A 208 -14.97 -16.19 4.64
N ARG A 209 -14.55 -15.54 5.73
CA ARG A 209 -15.07 -14.22 6.11
C ARG A 209 -14.39 -13.07 5.37
N ALA A 210 -13.19 -13.30 4.82
CA ALA A 210 -12.39 -12.28 4.14
C ALA A 210 -12.46 -12.38 2.62
N LEU A 211 -12.60 -13.60 2.06
CA LEU A 211 -12.64 -13.82 0.62
C LEU A 211 -14.03 -14.25 0.16
N ILE A 212 -14.41 -13.81 -1.05
CA ILE A 212 -15.65 -14.20 -1.73
C ILE A 212 -15.68 -15.71 -2.01
N SER A 213 -14.53 -16.27 -2.38
CA SER A 213 -14.37 -17.69 -2.71
C SER A 213 -13.11 -18.26 -2.10
N GLN A 214 -13.19 -19.51 -1.65
CA GLN A 214 -12.02 -20.30 -1.25
C GLN A 214 -11.41 -21.06 -2.45
N ASP A 215 -12.13 -21.16 -3.57
CA ASP A 215 -11.60 -21.54 -4.88
C ASP A 215 -11.14 -20.26 -5.61
N TYR A 216 -9.95 -19.77 -5.22
CA TYR A 216 -9.42 -18.50 -5.70
C TYR A 216 -8.90 -18.60 -7.14
N ARG A 217 -9.23 -17.61 -7.96
CA ARG A 217 -8.75 -17.49 -9.33
C ARG A 217 -8.60 -16.02 -9.74
N THR A 218 -7.67 -15.77 -10.63
CA THR A 218 -7.42 -14.44 -11.22
C THR A 218 -6.91 -14.57 -12.64
N ALA A 219 -7.21 -13.60 -13.48
CA ALA A 219 -6.71 -13.52 -14.86
C ALA A 219 -5.45 -12.66 -14.98
N ALA A 220 -5.20 -11.78 -14.02
CA ALA A 220 -4.04 -10.89 -14.02
C ALA A 220 -3.07 -11.27 -12.86
N PRO A 221 -1.76 -10.94 -12.98
CA PRO A 221 -0.76 -11.27 -11.97
C PRO A 221 -1.10 -10.72 -10.59
N VAL A 222 -0.97 -11.57 -9.57
CA VAL A 222 -1.12 -11.22 -8.15
C VAL A 222 0.11 -11.68 -7.38
N THR A 223 0.81 -10.77 -6.73
CA THR A 223 1.91 -11.08 -5.83
C THR A 223 1.45 -10.85 -4.39
N VAL A 224 1.54 -11.90 -3.57
CA VAL A 224 1.11 -11.89 -2.17
C VAL A 224 2.34 -11.99 -1.27
N LEU A 225 2.47 -11.05 -0.35
CA LEU A 225 3.55 -10.99 0.63
C LEU A 225 2.98 -11.39 1.99
N LEU A 226 3.41 -12.52 2.51
CA LEU A 226 2.97 -13.05 3.80
C LEU A 226 4.03 -12.83 4.89
N ALA A 227 3.58 -12.57 6.09
CA ALA A 227 4.40 -12.53 7.29
C ALA A 227 4.28 -13.89 8.00
N SER A 228 5.38 -14.63 8.25
CA SER A 228 5.26 -15.96 8.83
C SER A 228 4.77 -15.95 10.28
N ASP A 229 5.11 -14.90 11.02
CA ASP A 229 4.76 -14.71 12.43
C ASP A 229 3.60 -13.71 12.60
N ASP A 230 2.67 -13.72 11.64
CA ASP A 230 1.51 -12.84 11.63
C ASP A 230 0.55 -13.19 12.78
N GLU A 231 0.36 -12.24 13.68
CA GLU A 231 -0.46 -12.38 14.89
C GLU A 231 -1.93 -11.96 14.70
N GLU A 232 -2.31 -11.49 13.49
CA GLU A 232 -3.68 -11.02 13.21
C GLU A 232 -4.42 -11.91 12.21
N VAL A 233 -3.72 -12.45 11.21
CA VAL A 233 -4.27 -13.33 10.18
C VAL A 233 -3.44 -14.61 10.09
N SER A 234 -4.02 -15.66 9.53
CA SER A 234 -3.34 -16.95 9.41
C SER A 234 -2.64 -17.10 8.05
N PRO A 235 -1.30 -17.06 7.99
CA PRO A 235 -0.55 -17.35 6.75
C PRO A 235 -0.89 -18.75 6.21
N ALA A 236 -1.04 -19.74 7.08
CA ALA A 236 -1.40 -21.11 6.69
C ALA A 236 -2.77 -21.18 5.98
N THR A 237 -3.72 -20.30 6.34
CA THR A 237 -5.00 -20.20 5.62
C THR A 237 -4.80 -19.61 4.23
N CYS A 238 -3.92 -18.62 4.09
CA CYS A 238 -3.59 -18.04 2.79
C CYS A 238 -2.92 -19.07 1.88
N HIS A 239 -1.96 -19.85 2.40
CA HIS A 239 -1.33 -20.92 1.64
C HIS A 239 -2.34 -21.94 1.10
N ARG A 240 -3.28 -22.43 1.93
CA ARG A 240 -4.30 -23.38 1.47
C ARG A 240 -5.09 -22.87 0.27
N VAL A 241 -5.42 -21.58 0.26
CA VAL A 241 -6.23 -20.97 -0.80
C VAL A 241 -5.38 -20.60 -2.02
N LEU A 242 -4.22 -19.97 -1.80
CA LEU A 242 -3.44 -19.34 -2.84
C LEU A 242 -2.44 -20.30 -3.52
N ASP A 243 -1.88 -21.30 -2.81
CA ASP A 243 -1.01 -22.30 -3.43
C ASP A 243 -1.79 -23.22 -4.37
N ALA A 244 -3.06 -23.50 -4.03
CA ALA A 244 -3.95 -24.21 -4.95
C ALA A 244 -4.22 -23.35 -6.21
N ALA A 245 -4.44 -22.06 -6.04
CA ALA A 245 -4.65 -21.10 -7.13
C ALA A 245 -3.40 -20.95 -8.02
N SER A 246 -2.20 -20.92 -7.44
CA SER A 246 -0.93 -20.69 -8.19
C SER A 246 -0.65 -21.73 -9.27
N ARG A 247 -1.25 -22.94 -9.17
CA ARG A 247 -1.10 -24.00 -10.19
C ARG A 247 -1.83 -23.73 -11.51
N GLY A 248 -2.72 -22.76 -11.56
CA GLY A 248 -3.50 -22.47 -12.78
C GLY A 248 -3.75 -20.99 -13.03
N ASN A 249 -3.22 -20.13 -12.16
CA ASN A 249 -3.41 -18.69 -12.22
C ASN A 249 -2.06 -17.98 -11.99
N PRO A 250 -1.90 -16.72 -12.44
CA PRO A 250 -0.67 -15.96 -12.23
C PRO A 250 -0.59 -15.40 -10.78
N VAL A 251 -0.59 -16.29 -9.79
CA VAL A 251 -0.44 -15.97 -8.37
C VAL A 251 0.95 -16.37 -7.88
N THR A 252 1.65 -15.45 -7.24
CA THR A 252 2.94 -15.68 -6.60
C THR A 252 2.81 -15.36 -5.12
N VAL A 253 3.18 -16.32 -4.25
CA VAL A 253 3.21 -16.14 -2.80
C VAL A 253 4.65 -16.05 -2.33
N ILE A 254 4.96 -15.08 -1.48
CA ILE A 254 6.28 -14.82 -0.93
C ILE A 254 6.16 -14.74 0.59
N ASP A 255 6.89 -15.59 1.30
CA ASP A 255 6.92 -15.59 2.75
C ASP A 255 8.11 -14.81 3.28
N TYR A 256 7.85 -13.98 4.28
CA TYR A 256 8.88 -13.30 5.05
C TYR A 256 9.00 -13.95 6.43
N ALA A 257 10.03 -14.78 6.56
CA ALA A 257 10.31 -15.51 7.78
C ALA A 257 10.54 -14.58 8.97
N GLY A 258 9.83 -14.78 10.09
CA GLY A 258 9.92 -13.99 11.32
C GLY A 258 9.28 -12.59 11.21
N ALA A 259 8.71 -12.23 10.07
CA ALA A 259 7.97 -10.97 9.93
C ALA A 259 6.58 -11.08 10.58
N THR A 260 6.11 -9.97 11.13
CA THR A 260 4.82 -9.84 11.82
C THR A 260 3.81 -9.05 10.98
N HIS A 261 2.55 -9.03 11.40
CA HIS A 261 1.52 -8.21 10.74
C HIS A 261 1.95 -6.75 10.64
N GLY A 262 1.79 -6.13 9.46
CA GLY A 262 2.19 -4.75 9.25
C GLY A 262 3.70 -4.52 9.15
N PHE A 263 4.50 -5.51 8.71
CA PHE A 263 5.96 -5.43 8.62
C PHE A 263 6.48 -4.21 7.85
N ASP A 264 5.71 -3.67 6.92
CA ASP A 264 6.07 -2.49 6.12
C ASP A 264 5.76 -1.15 6.80
N ASP A 265 5.11 -1.14 7.97
CA ASP A 265 4.84 0.07 8.75
C ASP A 265 6.16 0.69 9.22
N PRO A 266 6.44 1.98 8.90
CA PRO A 266 7.69 2.63 9.28
C PRO A 266 7.78 2.99 10.77
N GLY A 267 6.75 2.70 11.57
CA GLY A 267 6.74 2.97 13.00
C GLY A 267 7.84 2.22 13.75
N ALA A 268 8.45 2.87 14.73
CA ALA A 268 9.60 2.32 15.46
C ALA A 268 9.30 0.93 16.08
N LYS A 269 8.08 0.71 16.57
CA LYS A 269 7.66 -0.57 17.13
C LYS A 269 7.77 -1.71 16.09
N HIS A 270 7.25 -1.52 14.87
CA HIS A 270 7.34 -2.52 13.80
C HIS A 270 8.78 -2.68 13.32
N GLN A 271 9.50 -1.59 13.16
CA GLN A 271 10.87 -1.61 12.66
C GLN A 271 11.92 -1.99 13.72
N SER A 272 11.55 -2.22 14.99
CA SER A 272 12.44 -2.85 15.98
C SER A 272 12.67 -4.34 15.68
N VAL A 273 11.74 -5.00 14.98
CA VAL A 273 11.87 -6.40 14.53
C VAL A 273 12.74 -6.44 13.27
N ALA A 274 13.87 -7.16 13.34
CA ALA A 274 14.82 -7.23 12.21
C ALA A 274 14.21 -7.83 10.94
N ALA A 275 13.38 -8.87 11.10
CA ALA A 275 12.66 -9.51 10.00
C ALA A 275 11.69 -8.51 9.30
N ASN A 276 11.01 -7.64 10.05
CA ASN A 276 10.15 -6.60 9.48
C ASN A 276 10.94 -5.60 8.64
N ARG A 277 12.13 -5.18 9.10
CA ARG A 277 12.99 -4.28 8.31
C ARG A 277 13.39 -4.91 6.97
N ALA A 278 13.87 -6.16 7.02
CA ALA A 278 14.26 -6.89 5.82
C ALA A 278 13.06 -7.11 4.87
N ALA A 279 11.91 -7.49 5.41
CA ALA A 279 10.67 -7.67 4.65
C ALA A 279 10.19 -6.36 4.00
N ARG A 280 10.25 -5.26 4.73
CA ARG A 280 9.89 -3.93 4.22
C ARG A 280 10.80 -3.51 3.06
N GLU A 281 12.11 -3.65 3.21
CA GLU A 281 13.08 -3.31 2.16
C GLU A 281 12.87 -4.16 0.90
N ASP A 282 12.64 -5.48 1.07
CA ASP A 282 12.37 -6.37 -0.05
C ASP A 282 11.03 -6.05 -0.72
N ALA A 283 9.99 -5.76 0.04
CA ALA A 283 8.68 -5.39 -0.50
C ALA A 283 8.75 -4.14 -1.40
N PHE A 284 9.51 -3.12 -0.99
CA PHE A 284 9.73 -1.94 -1.84
C PHE A 284 10.50 -2.29 -3.13
N ARG A 285 11.55 -3.12 -3.05
CA ARG A 285 12.28 -3.56 -4.27
C ARG A 285 11.38 -4.33 -5.24
N ARG A 286 10.57 -5.27 -4.73
CA ARG A 286 9.62 -6.06 -5.53
C ARG A 286 8.55 -5.21 -6.16
N ALA A 287 7.99 -4.26 -5.43
CA ALA A 287 6.96 -3.35 -5.93
C ALA A 287 7.44 -2.61 -7.20
N ALA A 288 8.67 -2.07 -7.17
CA ALA A 288 9.26 -1.40 -8.33
C ALA A 288 9.36 -2.32 -9.55
N GLY A 289 9.85 -3.56 -9.36
CA GLY A 289 10.02 -4.52 -10.45
C GLY A 289 8.70 -5.09 -10.98
N LEU A 290 7.75 -5.34 -10.09
CA LEU A 290 6.49 -5.99 -10.44
C LEU A 290 5.68 -5.17 -11.45
N PHE A 291 5.52 -3.88 -11.23
CA PHE A 291 4.70 -3.04 -12.09
C PHE A 291 5.46 -2.52 -13.32
N ALA A 292 6.79 -2.38 -13.24
CA ALA A 292 7.61 -2.02 -14.40
C ALA A 292 7.61 -3.11 -15.50
N ASN A 293 7.53 -4.38 -15.10
CA ASN A 293 7.60 -5.53 -16.01
C ASN A 293 6.25 -5.88 -16.66
N GLN A 294 5.16 -5.21 -16.31
CA GLN A 294 3.83 -5.41 -16.88
C GLN A 294 3.57 -4.43 -18.04
N LYS A 295 4.42 -4.49 -19.08
CA LYS A 295 4.31 -3.66 -20.31
C LYS A 295 3.20 -4.16 -21.22
#